data_403964ddc9972ae0083b802d550bee69
#
_entry.id   403964ddc9972ae0083b802d550bee69
#
_cell.length_a   1.000
_cell.length_b   1.000
_cell.length_c   1.000
_cell.angle_alpha   90.00
_cell.angle_beta   90.00
_cell.angle_gamma   90.00
#
_symmetry.space_group_name_H-M   'P 1'
#
loop_
_entity.id
_entity.type
_entity.pdbx_description
1 polymer ?
#
loop_
_entity_poly.entity_id
_entity_poly.type
_entity_poly.pdbx_seq_one_letter_code
_entity_poly.pdbx_strand_id
1 'polypeptide(L)'
;MKNMTVIIVGAGIAGLYTAYKLSKTTTDIRIIEKSDRYGGRIYTYKDQYDVGAGRLGKKQKLVMKLIKEFNLEHLIVDINPNKNYYVDEKMLDEQGLLKHYNSNYKSLSDLWSYVINYKSKLDLKQFTFHNYLGSFMPTKEIKVLERSLGYINEMYRLNAADAIYTLRKDFDVENNDFFILKGGLSILSKSLYNYIISKNIIVDFNTQLKDIKKDHIITDRETIKYSKLYLAVCKKAYVSIPFFEPYKDIFDTVSVGNLLRIYAKYDLNKNKWLHNLKKTVTDNKLQFIIPITDDLVQISYSDDYIATYWNTL
;
A
#
# COMPACT_ATOMS: atom_id res chain seq x y z
N MET A 1 14.83 15.58 -37.56
CA MET A 1 14.83 15.75 -36.07
C MET A 1 15.22 14.40 -35.49
N LYS A 2 16.27 14.33 -34.64
CA LYS A 2 16.61 13.08 -33.94
C LYS A 2 15.41 12.69 -33.08
N ASN A 3 14.84 11.50 -33.33
CA ASN A 3 13.83 10.93 -32.45
C ASN A 3 14.36 10.92 -31.02
N MET A 4 13.68 11.64 -30.14
CA MET A 4 14.12 11.82 -28.75
C MET A 4 13.40 10.78 -27.88
N THR A 5 13.94 9.58 -27.83
CA THR A 5 13.35 8.46 -27.07
C THR A 5 13.23 8.77 -25.59
N VAL A 6 12.02 8.65 -25.05
CA VAL A 6 11.76 8.76 -23.62
C VAL A 6 11.88 7.37 -23.02
N ILE A 7 12.74 7.20 -22.02
CA ILE A 7 12.90 5.94 -21.31
C ILE A 7 12.20 6.03 -19.94
N ILE A 8 11.42 5.00 -19.61
CA ILE A 8 10.80 4.81 -18.31
C ILE A 8 11.34 3.52 -17.70
N VAL A 9 11.89 3.59 -16.51
CA VAL A 9 12.40 2.43 -15.78
C VAL A 9 11.38 1.98 -14.75
N GLY A 10 10.87 0.77 -14.94
CA GLY A 10 9.85 0.14 -14.10
C GLY A 10 8.46 0.18 -14.73
N ALA A 11 7.87 -1.00 -14.94
CA ALA A 11 6.50 -1.20 -15.42
C ALA A 11 5.49 -1.38 -14.27
N GLY A 12 5.76 -0.85 -13.08
CA GLY A 12 4.78 -0.70 -12.00
C GLY A 12 3.74 0.35 -12.34
N ILE A 13 2.73 0.53 -11.46
CA ILE A 13 1.64 1.50 -11.69
C ILE A 13 2.13 2.91 -11.99
N ALA A 14 3.22 3.36 -11.35
CA ALA A 14 3.81 4.68 -11.58
C ALA A 14 4.40 4.81 -12.99
N GLY A 15 5.17 3.81 -13.46
CA GLY A 15 5.72 3.82 -14.81
C GLY A 15 4.66 3.69 -15.89
N LEU A 16 3.69 2.79 -15.71
CA LEU A 16 2.55 2.65 -16.60
C LEU A 16 1.72 3.95 -16.71
N TYR A 17 1.47 4.60 -15.57
CA TYR A 17 0.76 5.88 -15.55
C TYR A 17 1.57 6.99 -16.22
N THR A 18 2.88 7.03 -16.00
CA THR A 18 3.78 7.98 -16.67
C THR A 18 3.72 7.80 -18.20
N ALA A 19 3.83 6.55 -18.67
CA ALA A 19 3.70 6.24 -20.09
C ALA A 19 2.31 6.63 -20.65
N TYR A 20 1.24 6.31 -19.92
CA TYR A 20 -0.14 6.70 -20.26
C TYR A 20 -0.26 8.23 -20.41
N LYS A 21 0.32 9.00 -19.50
CA LYS A 21 0.26 10.47 -19.59
C LYS A 21 1.08 11.00 -20.75
N LEU A 22 2.28 10.51 -20.94
CA LEU A 22 3.20 10.95 -22.01
C LEU A 22 2.71 10.54 -23.40
N SER A 23 2.05 9.39 -23.54
CA SER A 23 1.51 8.90 -24.81
C SER A 23 0.49 9.83 -25.46
N LYS A 24 -0.05 10.79 -24.72
CA LYS A 24 -0.94 11.84 -25.25
C LYS A 24 -0.19 12.88 -26.09
N THR A 25 1.13 12.96 -25.97
CA THR A 25 1.98 13.95 -26.65
C THR A 25 3.09 13.33 -27.50
N THR A 26 3.52 12.10 -27.18
CA THR A 26 4.54 11.35 -27.92
C THR A 26 4.33 9.85 -27.75
N THR A 27 4.67 9.08 -28.77
CA THR A 27 4.71 7.61 -28.72
C THR A 27 6.14 7.06 -28.75
N ASP A 28 7.17 7.92 -28.88
CA ASP A 28 8.57 7.52 -28.80
C ASP A 28 8.96 7.29 -27.31
N ILE A 29 8.35 6.27 -26.72
CA ILE A 29 8.49 5.87 -25.33
C ILE A 29 8.90 4.40 -25.30
N ARG A 30 9.86 4.08 -24.48
CA ARG A 30 10.27 2.71 -24.18
C ARG A 30 10.30 2.49 -22.67
N ILE A 31 9.67 1.44 -22.20
CA ILE A 31 9.66 1.04 -20.78
C ILE A 31 10.59 -0.15 -20.62
N ILE A 32 11.45 -0.13 -19.62
CA ILE A 32 12.24 -1.30 -19.21
C ILE A 32 11.78 -1.79 -17.84
N GLU A 33 11.62 -3.09 -17.69
CA GLU A 33 11.18 -3.74 -16.46
C GLU A 33 12.06 -4.97 -16.17
N LYS A 34 12.55 -5.07 -14.94
CA LYS A 34 13.45 -6.17 -14.55
C LYS A 34 12.76 -7.53 -14.43
N SER A 35 11.47 -7.53 -14.11
CA SER A 35 10.67 -8.76 -14.00
C SER A 35 10.06 -9.16 -15.35
N ASP A 36 9.46 -10.33 -15.37
CA ASP A 36 8.73 -10.87 -16.52
C ASP A 36 7.29 -10.34 -16.64
N ARG A 37 6.87 -9.42 -15.73
CA ARG A 37 5.51 -8.90 -15.65
C ARG A 37 5.44 -7.41 -15.36
N TYR A 38 4.33 -6.78 -15.72
CA TYR A 38 3.97 -5.43 -15.31
C TYR A 38 3.22 -5.43 -13.97
N GLY A 39 2.88 -4.22 -13.48
CA GLY A 39 2.08 -4.00 -12.27
C GLY A 39 2.92 -3.77 -11.01
N GLY A 40 4.16 -4.29 -10.95
CA GLY A 40 5.04 -4.09 -9.80
C GLY A 40 4.44 -4.61 -8.50
N ARG A 41 4.19 -3.72 -7.53
CA ARG A 41 3.56 -4.02 -6.22
C ARG A 41 2.02 -4.15 -6.29
N ILE A 42 1.42 -4.06 -7.45
CA ILE A 42 0.04 -4.49 -7.73
C ILE A 42 0.13 -5.86 -8.37
N TYR A 43 -0.43 -6.84 -7.69
CA TYR A 43 -0.50 -8.20 -8.19
C TYR A 43 -1.70 -8.91 -7.57
N THR A 44 -2.62 -9.37 -8.43
CA THR A 44 -3.75 -10.20 -8.06
C THR A 44 -3.45 -11.64 -8.44
N TYR A 45 -3.49 -12.55 -7.49
CA TYR A 45 -3.23 -13.96 -7.75
C TYR A 45 -4.47 -14.64 -8.32
N LYS A 46 -4.35 -15.18 -9.54
CA LYS A 46 -5.41 -15.94 -10.25
C LYS A 46 -6.78 -15.22 -10.23
N ASP A 47 -6.78 -13.88 -10.31
CA ASP A 47 -7.99 -13.04 -10.23
C ASP A 47 -8.85 -13.28 -8.97
N GLN A 48 -8.26 -13.83 -7.91
CA GLN A 48 -8.96 -14.17 -6.66
C GLN A 48 -8.67 -13.19 -5.53
N TYR A 49 -7.40 -12.83 -5.30
CA TYR A 49 -7.01 -11.95 -4.21
C TYR A 49 -5.74 -11.17 -4.49
N ASP A 50 -5.64 -10.00 -3.92
CA ASP A 50 -4.51 -9.10 -4.08
C ASP A 50 -3.36 -9.46 -3.15
N VAL A 51 -2.25 -9.91 -3.71
CA VAL A 51 -0.99 -10.18 -2.98
C VAL A 51 -0.28 -8.88 -2.63
N GLY A 52 -0.42 -7.87 -3.48
CA GLY A 52 0.13 -6.53 -3.28
C GLY A 52 -0.90 -5.51 -2.75
N ALA A 53 -0.94 -4.31 -3.31
CA ALA A 53 -1.97 -3.33 -3.02
C ALA A 53 -3.34 -3.86 -3.45
N GLY A 54 -4.37 -3.68 -2.63
CA GLY A 54 -5.70 -4.23 -2.91
C GLY A 54 -6.86 -3.37 -2.40
N ARG A 55 -6.61 -2.37 -1.53
CA ARG A 55 -7.64 -1.44 -1.05
C ARG A 55 -7.40 -0.05 -1.59
N LEU A 56 -8.48 0.64 -1.93
CA LEU A 56 -8.48 1.99 -2.46
C LEU A 56 -9.44 2.85 -1.63
N GLY A 57 -9.07 4.12 -1.41
CA GLY A 57 -9.93 5.11 -0.77
C GLY A 57 -10.66 5.97 -1.82
N LYS A 58 -11.94 6.25 -1.64
CA LYS A 58 -12.71 7.12 -2.55
C LYS A 58 -12.15 8.54 -2.65
N LYS A 59 -11.39 8.99 -1.65
CA LYS A 59 -10.67 10.28 -1.66
C LYS A 59 -9.44 10.32 -2.57
N GLN A 60 -8.97 9.19 -3.09
CA GLN A 60 -7.81 9.09 -3.99
C GLN A 60 -8.17 9.55 -5.41
N LYS A 61 -8.25 10.85 -5.64
CA LYS A 61 -8.77 11.49 -6.86
C LYS A 61 -8.15 10.95 -8.16
N LEU A 62 -6.83 10.71 -8.19
CA LEU A 62 -6.16 10.21 -9.41
C LEU A 62 -6.56 8.76 -9.72
N VAL A 63 -6.69 7.91 -8.71
CA VAL A 63 -7.14 6.53 -8.87
C VAL A 63 -8.58 6.49 -9.32
N MET A 64 -9.48 7.25 -8.69
CA MET A 64 -10.89 7.36 -9.09
C MET A 64 -11.04 7.86 -10.52
N LYS A 65 -10.21 8.84 -10.93
CA LYS A 65 -10.17 9.30 -12.30
C LYS A 65 -9.79 8.20 -13.28
N LEU A 66 -8.77 7.39 -12.97
CA LEU A 66 -8.36 6.25 -13.82
C LEU A 66 -9.44 5.18 -13.91
N ILE A 67 -10.07 4.84 -12.78
CA ILE A 67 -11.19 3.88 -12.73
C ILE A 67 -12.29 4.32 -13.70
N LYS A 68 -12.65 5.60 -13.68
CA LYS A 68 -13.63 6.17 -14.61
C LYS A 68 -13.14 6.17 -16.06
N GLU A 69 -11.90 6.62 -16.31
CA GLU A 69 -11.33 6.66 -17.67
C GLU A 69 -11.26 5.29 -18.35
N PHE A 70 -11.13 4.22 -17.55
CA PHE A 70 -11.11 2.84 -18.04
C PHE A 70 -12.45 2.09 -17.89
N ASN A 71 -13.54 2.78 -17.53
CA ASN A 71 -14.89 2.23 -17.35
C ASN A 71 -14.93 1.07 -16.34
N LEU A 72 -14.19 1.18 -15.22
CA LEU A 72 -14.08 0.16 -14.18
C LEU A 72 -15.01 0.42 -12.97
N GLU A 73 -15.85 1.46 -12.98
CA GLU A 73 -16.72 1.83 -11.86
C GLU A 73 -17.65 0.70 -11.43
N HIS A 74 -18.13 -0.10 -12.41
CA HIS A 74 -19.01 -1.24 -12.17
C HIS A 74 -18.34 -2.38 -11.38
N LEU A 75 -17.02 -2.34 -11.21
CA LEU A 75 -16.24 -3.29 -10.42
C LEU A 75 -16.00 -2.84 -8.98
N ILE A 76 -16.43 -1.62 -8.62
CA ILE A 76 -16.26 -1.11 -7.26
C ILE A 76 -17.14 -1.92 -6.30
N VAL A 77 -16.51 -2.44 -5.25
CA VAL A 77 -17.17 -3.13 -4.14
C VAL A 77 -16.73 -2.45 -2.85
N ASP A 78 -17.67 -1.82 -2.17
CA ASP A 78 -17.41 -1.16 -0.89
C ASP A 78 -17.04 -2.18 0.18
N ILE A 79 -16.05 -1.85 1.00
CA ILE A 79 -15.61 -2.69 2.11
C ILE A 79 -16.50 -2.39 3.32
N ASN A 80 -17.04 -3.43 3.94
CA ASN A 80 -17.72 -3.29 5.21
C ASN A 80 -16.74 -2.74 6.27
N PRO A 81 -17.01 -1.57 6.87
CA PRO A 81 -16.13 -0.97 7.87
C PRO A 81 -16.10 -1.73 9.20
N ASN A 82 -17.14 -2.54 9.48
CA ASN A 82 -17.28 -3.25 10.73
C ASN A 82 -16.19 -4.31 10.88
N LYS A 83 -15.51 -4.28 12.01
CA LYS A 83 -14.44 -5.21 12.37
C LYS A 83 -14.59 -5.65 13.82
N ASN A 84 -14.01 -6.79 14.10
CA ASN A 84 -13.84 -7.30 15.44
C ASN A 84 -12.40 -7.07 15.91
N TYR A 85 -12.20 -7.22 17.20
CA TYR A 85 -10.91 -7.10 17.87
C TYR A 85 -10.71 -8.37 18.73
N TYR A 86 -9.61 -9.08 18.50
CA TYR A 86 -9.22 -10.20 19.34
C TYR A 86 -8.10 -9.70 20.27
N VAL A 87 -8.44 -9.51 21.53
CA VAL A 87 -7.57 -8.91 22.54
C VAL A 87 -7.69 -9.69 23.84
N ASP A 88 -6.55 -10.06 24.42
CA ASP A 88 -6.48 -10.84 25.67
C ASP A 88 -7.42 -12.06 25.62
N GLU A 89 -7.31 -12.84 24.53
CA GLU A 89 -8.10 -14.06 24.25
C GLU A 89 -9.63 -13.84 24.15
N LYS A 90 -10.07 -12.59 23.98
CA LYS A 90 -11.50 -12.24 23.85
C LYS A 90 -11.80 -11.66 22.48
N MET A 91 -12.91 -12.10 21.89
CA MET A 91 -13.44 -11.48 20.68
C MET A 91 -14.38 -10.33 21.07
N LEU A 92 -14.05 -9.13 20.67
CA LEU A 92 -14.72 -7.89 21.01
C LEU A 92 -15.19 -7.17 19.74
N ASP A 93 -16.32 -6.50 19.83
CA ASP A 93 -16.69 -5.44 18.90
C ASP A 93 -16.11 -4.10 19.35
N GLU A 94 -16.46 -3.01 18.68
CA GLU A 94 -15.98 -1.66 19.01
C GLU A 94 -16.32 -1.26 20.45
N GLN A 95 -17.54 -1.48 20.89
CA GLN A 95 -17.99 -1.13 22.23
C GLN A 95 -17.31 -2.02 23.28
N GLY A 96 -17.12 -3.29 22.96
CA GLY A 96 -16.35 -4.23 23.78
C GLY A 96 -14.91 -3.80 23.95
N LEU A 97 -14.23 -3.31 22.89
CA LEU A 97 -12.87 -2.80 22.93
C LEU A 97 -12.76 -1.56 23.83
N LEU A 98 -13.65 -0.58 23.64
CA LEU A 98 -13.68 0.63 24.46
C LEU A 98 -13.91 0.29 25.94
N LYS A 99 -14.86 -0.59 26.24
CA LYS A 99 -15.14 -1.06 27.59
C LYS A 99 -13.97 -1.83 28.22
N HIS A 100 -13.30 -2.69 27.44
CA HIS A 100 -12.16 -3.49 27.89
C HIS A 100 -11.03 -2.62 28.45
N TYR A 101 -10.76 -1.48 27.82
CA TYR A 101 -9.74 -0.52 28.27
C TYR A 101 -10.29 0.62 29.15
N ASN A 102 -11.56 0.58 29.53
CA ASN A 102 -12.22 1.66 30.28
C ASN A 102 -12.05 3.04 29.60
N SER A 103 -12.24 3.08 28.28
CA SER A 103 -12.14 4.32 27.50
C SER A 103 -13.18 5.35 27.94
N ASN A 104 -12.81 6.62 27.88
CA ASN A 104 -13.72 7.74 28.10
C ASN A 104 -14.54 8.12 26.87
N TYR A 105 -14.21 7.56 25.72
CA TYR A 105 -14.86 7.86 24.44
C TYR A 105 -16.03 6.91 24.16
N LYS A 106 -17.05 7.42 23.46
CA LYS A 106 -18.25 6.65 23.09
C LYS A 106 -18.07 5.83 21.82
N SER A 107 -17.13 6.26 20.95
CA SER A 107 -16.82 5.60 19.69
C SER A 107 -15.34 5.73 19.34
N LEU A 108 -14.85 4.83 18.48
CA LEU A 108 -13.51 4.96 17.90
C LEU A 108 -13.41 6.18 16.99
N SER A 109 -14.48 6.55 16.30
CA SER A 109 -14.54 7.75 15.47
C SER A 109 -14.28 9.00 16.29
N ASP A 110 -14.92 9.14 17.45
CA ASP A 110 -14.71 10.29 18.35
C ASP A 110 -13.26 10.35 18.86
N LEU A 111 -12.71 9.18 19.23
CA LEU A 111 -11.33 9.09 19.72
C LEU A 111 -10.33 9.45 18.61
N TRP A 112 -10.48 8.92 17.40
CA TRP A 112 -9.62 9.24 16.26
C TRP A 112 -9.77 10.71 15.83
N SER A 113 -11.00 11.23 15.79
CA SER A 113 -11.25 12.63 15.46
C SER A 113 -10.56 13.57 16.45
N TYR A 114 -10.62 13.25 17.75
CA TYR A 114 -9.88 14.01 18.76
C TYR A 114 -8.37 14.01 18.48
N VAL A 115 -7.78 12.86 18.24
CA VAL A 115 -6.32 12.71 18.03
C VAL A 115 -5.85 13.47 16.78
N ILE A 116 -6.50 13.25 15.63
CA ILE A 116 -6.04 13.86 14.37
C ILE A 116 -6.30 15.36 14.28
N ASN A 117 -7.21 15.90 15.10
CA ASN A 117 -7.50 17.33 15.17
C ASN A 117 -6.85 18.03 16.37
N TYR A 118 -6.16 17.29 17.23
CA TYR A 118 -5.48 17.87 18.38
C TYR A 118 -4.36 18.83 17.95
N LYS A 119 -4.42 20.04 18.47
CA LYS A 119 -3.43 21.09 18.18
C LYS A 119 -2.32 21.06 19.22
N SER A 120 -1.16 20.62 18.79
CA SER A 120 0.05 20.59 19.63
C SER A 120 0.98 21.77 19.32
N LYS A 121 1.75 22.19 20.33
CA LYS A 121 2.88 23.12 20.17
C LYS A 121 4.23 22.39 19.93
N LEU A 122 4.24 21.07 19.99
CA LEU A 122 5.44 20.25 19.80
C LEU A 122 5.81 20.20 18.31
N ASP A 123 7.09 20.06 18.01
CA ASP A 123 7.54 19.68 16.66
C ASP A 123 7.26 18.19 16.45
N LEU A 124 6.18 17.89 15.76
CA LEU A 124 5.66 16.54 15.55
C LEU A 124 6.64 15.62 14.80
N LYS A 125 7.61 16.19 14.08
CA LYS A 125 8.64 15.40 13.37
C LYS A 125 9.68 14.77 14.31
N GLN A 126 9.78 15.26 15.52
CA GLN A 126 10.76 14.78 16.52
C GLN A 126 10.24 13.58 17.35
N PHE A 127 8.98 13.23 17.22
CA PHE A 127 8.35 12.17 18.01
C PHE A 127 7.81 11.09 17.11
N THR A 128 7.90 9.81 17.52
CA THR A 128 7.03 8.77 16.94
C THR A 128 5.58 9.09 17.30
N PHE A 129 4.64 8.56 16.52
CA PHE A 129 3.23 8.80 16.78
C PHE A 129 2.82 8.34 18.19
N HIS A 130 3.30 7.16 18.62
CA HIS A 130 3.06 6.64 19.97
C HIS A 130 3.58 7.60 21.05
N ASN A 131 4.82 8.08 20.94
CA ASN A 131 5.39 8.99 21.94
C ASN A 131 4.66 10.34 21.98
N TYR A 132 4.23 10.81 20.80
CA TYR A 132 3.40 12.01 20.71
C TYR A 132 2.06 11.84 21.43
N LEU A 133 1.36 10.71 21.25
CA LEU A 133 0.12 10.42 21.97
C LEU A 133 0.35 10.46 23.49
N GLY A 134 1.46 9.89 23.97
CA GLY A 134 1.83 9.90 25.39
C GLY A 134 2.02 11.28 26.00
N SER A 135 2.22 12.34 25.19
CA SER A 135 2.38 13.71 25.68
C SER A 135 1.06 14.39 26.11
N PHE A 136 -0.09 13.87 25.69
CA PHE A 136 -1.39 14.51 25.98
C PHE A 136 -2.53 13.54 26.27
N MET A 137 -2.30 12.23 26.22
CA MET A 137 -3.35 11.21 26.27
C MET A 137 -3.03 10.14 27.31
N PRO A 138 -4.04 9.65 28.07
CA PRO A 138 -3.85 8.53 29.01
C PRO A 138 -3.51 7.23 28.28
N THR A 139 -2.68 6.39 28.90
CA THR A 139 -2.25 5.08 28.36
C THR A 139 -3.42 4.18 27.92
N LYS A 140 -4.53 4.21 28.64
CA LYS A 140 -5.72 3.41 28.29
C LYS A 140 -6.28 3.76 26.90
N GLU A 141 -6.31 5.04 26.55
CA GLU A 141 -6.77 5.51 25.24
C GLU A 141 -5.76 5.19 24.13
N ILE A 142 -4.45 5.29 24.45
CA ILE A 142 -3.39 4.89 23.52
C ILE A 142 -3.53 3.41 23.16
N LYS A 143 -3.80 2.53 24.15
CA LYS A 143 -4.05 1.11 23.92
C LYS A 143 -5.26 0.86 23.00
N VAL A 144 -6.35 1.61 23.18
CA VAL A 144 -7.50 1.55 22.26
C VAL A 144 -7.10 1.91 20.84
N LEU A 145 -6.34 3.00 20.65
CA LEU A 145 -5.86 3.42 19.34
C LEU A 145 -4.96 2.37 18.70
N GLU A 146 -4.00 1.82 19.44
CA GLU A 146 -3.12 0.75 18.97
C GLU A 146 -3.90 -0.46 18.47
N ARG A 147 -4.85 -0.95 19.27
CA ARG A 147 -5.67 -2.12 18.92
C ARG A 147 -6.64 -1.82 17.78
N SER A 148 -7.19 -0.61 17.73
CA SER A 148 -8.10 -0.23 16.64
C SER A 148 -7.39 -0.03 15.30
N LEU A 149 -6.14 0.47 15.30
CA LEU A 149 -5.32 0.67 14.11
C LEU A 149 -4.74 -0.65 13.60
N GLY A 150 -4.08 -1.40 14.48
CA GLY A 150 -3.47 -2.70 14.20
C GLY A 150 -2.15 -2.62 13.42
N TYR A 151 -1.67 -1.45 12.99
CA TYR A 151 -0.41 -1.28 12.26
C TYR A 151 0.71 -0.77 13.17
N ILE A 152 1.87 -1.41 13.06
CA ILE A 152 3.07 -1.10 13.86
C ILE A 152 3.81 0.10 13.27
N ASN A 153 3.95 0.14 11.95
CA ASN A 153 4.71 1.20 11.30
C ASN A 153 4.14 2.60 11.63
N GLU A 154 2.83 2.77 11.49
CA GLU A 154 2.16 4.05 11.74
C GLU A 154 2.25 4.46 13.21
N MET A 155 2.20 3.49 14.11
CA MET A 155 2.23 3.76 15.55
C MET A 155 3.63 4.05 16.08
N TYR A 156 4.62 3.23 15.69
CA TYR A 156 5.92 3.20 16.34
C TYR A 156 7.11 3.63 15.48
N ARG A 157 6.95 3.73 14.14
CA ARG A 157 8.04 4.05 13.22
C ARG A 157 7.91 5.41 12.58
N LEU A 158 6.71 5.80 12.17
CA LEU A 158 6.49 7.11 11.59
C LEU A 158 6.60 8.20 12.65
N ASN A 159 7.15 9.36 12.25
CA ASN A 159 7.01 10.56 13.06
C ASN A 159 5.53 10.99 13.11
N ALA A 160 5.15 11.71 14.15
CA ALA A 160 3.75 12.04 14.40
C ALA A 160 3.11 12.89 13.27
N ALA A 161 3.88 13.75 12.61
CA ALA A 161 3.36 14.57 11.51
C ALA A 161 2.95 13.70 10.31
N ASP A 162 3.81 12.78 9.90
CA ASP A 162 3.56 11.88 8.78
C ASP A 162 2.49 10.84 9.13
N ALA A 163 2.49 10.32 10.37
CA ALA A 163 1.45 9.41 10.85
C ALA A 163 0.07 10.07 10.81
N ILE A 164 -0.09 11.27 11.37
CA ILE A 164 -1.36 12.02 11.34
C ILE A 164 -1.80 12.30 9.90
N TYR A 165 -0.87 12.69 9.04
CA TYR A 165 -1.17 12.90 7.62
C TYR A 165 -1.69 11.62 6.96
N THR A 166 -1.02 10.50 7.14
CA THR A 166 -1.39 9.20 6.60
C THR A 166 -2.75 8.74 7.15
N LEU A 167 -2.95 8.83 8.46
CA LEU A 167 -4.21 8.45 9.10
C LEU A 167 -5.40 9.27 8.58
N ARG A 168 -5.20 10.56 8.33
CA ARG A 168 -6.25 11.45 7.81
C ARG A 168 -6.51 11.24 6.33
N LYS A 169 -5.47 11.05 5.51
CA LYS A 169 -5.56 11.06 4.04
C LYS A 169 -5.69 9.67 3.44
N ASP A 170 -4.87 8.73 3.91
CA ASP A 170 -4.73 7.43 3.28
C ASP A 170 -5.57 6.35 3.98
N PHE A 171 -5.67 6.40 5.31
CA PHE A 171 -6.51 5.47 6.08
C PHE A 171 -7.94 5.97 6.30
N ASP A 172 -8.17 7.29 6.18
CA ASP A 172 -9.48 7.89 6.40
C ASP A 172 -10.16 7.35 7.67
N VAL A 173 -9.41 7.35 8.78
CA VAL A 173 -9.81 6.71 10.04
C VAL A 173 -11.13 7.21 10.62
N GLU A 174 -11.59 8.41 10.20
CA GLU A 174 -12.86 9.00 10.60
C GLU A 174 -14.04 8.38 9.85
N ASN A 175 -13.90 8.16 8.52
CA ASN A 175 -15.01 7.72 7.67
C ASN A 175 -14.85 6.27 7.19
N ASN A 176 -13.60 5.76 7.13
CA ASN A 176 -13.25 4.41 6.68
C ASN A 176 -13.83 4.04 5.30
N ASP A 177 -13.80 5.01 4.36
CA ASP A 177 -14.45 4.94 3.05
C ASP A 177 -13.55 4.25 2.01
N PHE A 178 -13.41 2.93 2.16
CA PHE A 178 -12.59 2.09 1.31
C PHE A 178 -13.41 1.17 0.41
N PHE A 179 -12.82 0.81 -0.73
CA PHE A 179 -13.36 -0.16 -1.67
C PHE A 179 -12.26 -1.05 -2.24
N ILE A 180 -12.67 -2.15 -2.88
CA ILE A 180 -11.85 -3.02 -3.72
C ILE A 180 -12.42 -3.02 -5.13
N LEU A 181 -11.64 -3.51 -6.10
CA LEU A 181 -12.15 -3.84 -7.43
C LEU A 181 -12.44 -5.36 -7.50
N LYS A 182 -13.65 -5.72 -7.92
CA LYS A 182 -14.00 -7.12 -8.20
C LYS A 182 -13.03 -7.68 -9.26
N GLY A 183 -12.40 -8.81 -8.96
CA GLY A 183 -11.33 -9.39 -9.78
C GLY A 183 -9.94 -8.84 -9.48
N GLY A 184 -9.81 -7.98 -8.45
CA GLY A 184 -8.54 -7.47 -7.91
C GLY A 184 -7.99 -6.23 -8.61
N LEU A 185 -7.04 -5.60 -7.95
CA LEU A 185 -6.49 -4.32 -8.40
C LEU A 185 -5.62 -4.44 -9.66
N SER A 186 -5.14 -5.65 -10.00
CA SER A 186 -4.41 -5.87 -11.27
C SER A 186 -5.18 -5.47 -12.51
N ILE A 187 -6.51 -5.40 -12.44
CA ILE A 187 -7.36 -4.92 -13.55
C ILE A 187 -6.97 -3.49 -13.96
N LEU A 188 -6.68 -2.62 -13.00
CA LEU A 188 -6.28 -1.23 -13.27
C LEU A 188 -4.91 -1.16 -13.95
N SER A 189 -3.91 -1.92 -13.48
CA SER A 189 -2.60 -1.98 -14.12
C SER A 189 -2.66 -2.64 -15.50
N LYS A 190 -3.54 -3.64 -15.70
CA LYS A 190 -3.80 -4.27 -16.99
C LYS A 190 -4.43 -3.29 -17.98
N SER A 191 -5.36 -2.48 -17.55
CA SER A 191 -5.99 -1.45 -18.41
C SER A 191 -4.98 -0.42 -18.89
N LEU A 192 -4.10 0.06 -17.98
CA LEU A 192 -3.00 0.96 -18.35
C LEU A 192 -2.02 0.29 -19.32
N TYR A 193 -1.61 -0.95 -19.05
CA TYR A 193 -0.71 -1.71 -19.91
C TYR A 193 -1.30 -1.91 -21.31
N ASN A 194 -2.52 -2.38 -21.41
CA ASN A 194 -3.20 -2.57 -22.69
C ASN A 194 -3.31 -1.26 -23.49
N TYR A 195 -3.61 -0.16 -22.81
CA TYR A 195 -3.65 1.16 -23.45
C TYR A 195 -2.31 1.55 -24.03
N ILE A 196 -1.20 1.44 -23.29
CA ILE A 196 0.12 1.83 -23.82
C ILE A 196 0.59 0.92 -24.95
N ILE A 197 0.29 -0.38 -24.90
CA ILE A 197 0.58 -1.31 -26.00
C ILE A 197 -0.24 -0.93 -27.26
N SER A 198 -1.51 -0.53 -27.11
CA SER A 198 -2.32 -0.06 -28.24
C SER A 198 -1.77 1.22 -28.90
N LYS A 199 -0.85 1.91 -28.25
CA LYS A 199 -0.11 3.08 -28.76
C LYS A 199 1.27 2.70 -29.33
N ASN A 200 1.55 1.40 -29.51
CA ASN A 200 2.82 0.85 -29.99
C ASN A 200 4.03 1.22 -29.08
N ILE A 201 3.79 1.49 -27.80
CA ILE A 201 4.85 1.73 -26.82
C ILE A 201 5.48 0.39 -26.43
N ILE A 202 6.80 0.31 -26.52
CA ILE A 202 7.55 -0.92 -26.23
C ILE A 202 7.73 -1.07 -24.71
N VAL A 203 7.50 -2.30 -24.21
CA VAL A 203 7.79 -2.69 -22.83
C VAL A 203 8.73 -3.89 -22.84
N ASP A 204 9.98 -3.67 -22.45
CA ASP A 204 11.01 -4.70 -22.37
C ASP A 204 11.05 -5.30 -20.97
N PHE A 205 10.47 -6.47 -20.86
CA PHE A 205 10.57 -7.29 -19.64
C PHE A 205 11.92 -7.97 -19.51
N ASN A 206 12.23 -8.45 -18.31
CA ASN A 206 13.49 -9.09 -17.97
C ASN A 206 14.71 -8.23 -18.36
N THR A 207 14.58 -6.90 -18.23
CA THR A 207 15.60 -5.92 -18.60
C THR A 207 15.90 -5.03 -17.39
N GLN A 208 17.05 -5.26 -16.74
CA GLN A 208 17.43 -4.60 -15.53
C GLN A 208 18.33 -3.40 -15.80
N LEU A 209 17.96 -2.21 -15.30
CA LEU A 209 18.84 -1.07 -15.23
C LEU A 209 20.07 -1.36 -14.36
N LYS A 210 21.27 -1.15 -14.89
CA LYS A 210 22.54 -1.34 -14.18
C LYS A 210 23.20 -0.02 -13.83
N ASP A 211 23.15 0.97 -14.74
CA ASP A 211 23.74 2.29 -14.49
C ASP A 211 23.08 3.37 -15.35
N ILE A 212 23.30 4.64 -14.97
CA ILE A 212 22.80 5.81 -15.68
C ILE A 212 23.97 6.72 -16.01
N LYS A 213 24.05 7.15 -17.26
CA LYS A 213 25.00 8.15 -17.77
C LYS A 213 24.25 9.37 -18.29
N LYS A 214 24.97 10.41 -18.67
CA LYS A 214 24.40 11.71 -19.08
C LYS A 214 23.36 11.61 -20.20
N ASP A 215 23.55 10.73 -21.18
CA ASP A 215 22.75 10.61 -22.41
C ASP A 215 22.28 9.18 -22.71
N HIS A 216 22.64 8.20 -21.85
CA HIS A 216 22.25 6.81 -22.02
C HIS A 216 22.14 6.08 -20.69
N ILE A 217 21.38 5.01 -20.68
CA ILE A 217 21.33 4.01 -19.59
C ILE A 217 22.07 2.75 -20.02
N ILE A 218 22.62 2.03 -19.03
CA ILE A 218 23.20 0.70 -19.19
C ILE A 218 22.27 -0.31 -18.55
N THR A 219 21.85 -1.31 -19.30
CA THR A 219 21.06 -2.43 -18.83
C THR A 219 21.91 -3.71 -18.80
N ASP A 220 21.37 -4.80 -18.34
CA ASP A 220 21.99 -6.13 -18.40
C ASP A 220 21.99 -6.71 -19.84
N ARG A 221 21.36 -6.03 -20.81
CA ARG A 221 21.24 -6.49 -22.19
C ARG A 221 21.92 -5.55 -23.18
N GLU A 222 21.76 -4.24 -23.02
CA GLU A 222 22.21 -3.24 -23.98
C GLU A 222 22.38 -1.86 -23.35
N THR A 223 22.99 -0.95 -24.12
CA THR A 223 23.05 0.47 -23.80
C THR A 223 22.01 1.22 -24.60
N ILE A 224 21.14 2.00 -23.94
CA ILE A 224 20.02 2.69 -24.56
C ILE A 224 20.18 4.20 -24.40
N LYS A 225 20.25 4.94 -25.52
CA LYS A 225 20.26 6.41 -25.50
C LYS A 225 18.87 6.96 -25.17
N TYR A 226 18.84 8.06 -24.44
CA TYR A 226 17.58 8.73 -24.08
C TYR A 226 17.67 10.25 -24.23
N SER A 227 16.53 10.87 -24.40
CA SER A 227 16.36 12.32 -24.26
C SER A 227 15.79 12.72 -22.92
N LYS A 228 14.93 11.88 -22.37
CA LYS A 228 14.34 12.00 -21.04
C LYS A 228 14.30 10.63 -20.36
N LEU A 229 14.60 10.62 -19.07
CA LEU A 229 14.59 9.41 -18.26
C LEU A 229 13.63 9.61 -17.08
N TYR A 230 12.71 8.67 -16.91
CA TYR A 230 11.80 8.58 -15.77
C TYR A 230 12.11 7.32 -14.98
N LEU A 231 12.33 7.46 -13.68
CA LEU A 231 12.64 6.36 -12.78
C LEU A 231 11.44 6.07 -11.89
N ALA A 232 10.73 5.00 -12.19
CA ALA A 232 9.53 4.56 -11.49
C ALA A 232 9.80 3.27 -10.68
N VAL A 233 10.91 3.27 -9.94
CA VAL A 233 11.41 2.13 -9.17
C VAL A 233 11.38 2.40 -7.66
N CYS A 234 11.56 1.38 -6.83
CA CYS A 234 11.57 1.53 -5.38
C CYS A 234 12.99 1.85 -4.84
N LYS A 235 13.07 2.28 -3.56
CA LYS A 235 14.35 2.59 -2.88
C LYS A 235 15.41 1.51 -3.07
N LYS A 236 15.06 0.22 -2.93
CA LYS A 236 16.03 -0.89 -3.10
C LYS A 236 16.71 -0.90 -4.48
N ALA A 237 16.01 -0.44 -5.53
CA ALA A 237 16.62 -0.35 -6.86
C ALA A 237 17.56 0.85 -6.95
N TYR A 238 17.22 2.00 -6.39
CA TYR A 238 18.11 3.17 -6.41
C TYR A 238 19.44 2.88 -5.77
N VAL A 239 19.47 2.29 -4.57
CA VAL A 239 20.73 2.04 -3.84
C VAL A 239 21.64 1.01 -4.52
N SER A 240 21.15 0.28 -5.51
CA SER A 240 21.92 -0.71 -6.29
C SER A 240 22.50 -0.13 -7.59
N ILE A 241 22.21 1.12 -7.94
CA ILE A 241 22.62 1.77 -9.17
C ILE A 241 23.78 2.74 -8.85
N PRO A 242 24.99 2.58 -9.43
CA PRO A 242 26.16 3.39 -9.11
C PRO A 242 25.95 4.91 -9.25
N PHE A 243 25.13 5.32 -10.21
CA PHE A 243 24.75 6.73 -10.39
C PHE A 243 24.24 7.41 -9.10
N PHE A 244 23.61 6.65 -8.19
CA PHE A 244 23.01 7.20 -6.98
C PHE A 244 23.90 7.15 -5.75
N GLU A 245 25.12 6.62 -5.86
CA GLU A 245 26.06 6.56 -4.73
C GLU A 245 26.26 7.92 -4.05
N PRO A 246 26.42 9.06 -4.77
CA PRO A 246 26.56 10.37 -4.15
C PRO A 246 25.31 10.86 -3.40
N TYR A 247 24.16 10.21 -3.59
CA TYR A 247 22.87 10.59 -3.00
C TYR A 247 22.40 9.62 -1.93
N LYS A 248 23.27 8.73 -1.45
CA LYS A 248 22.95 7.68 -0.48
C LYS A 248 22.30 8.25 0.78
N ASP A 249 22.85 9.32 1.33
CA ASP A 249 22.34 9.98 2.53
C ASP A 249 20.86 10.41 2.38
N ILE A 250 20.47 10.85 1.18
CA ILE A 250 19.07 11.20 0.89
C ILE A 250 18.18 9.96 0.94
N PHE A 251 18.64 8.85 0.36
CA PHE A 251 17.86 7.60 0.41
C PHE A 251 17.77 7.01 1.81
N ASP A 252 18.78 7.23 2.65
CA ASP A 252 18.81 6.72 4.02
C ASP A 252 17.81 7.44 4.94
N THR A 253 17.33 8.63 4.55
CA THR A 253 16.21 9.30 5.25
C THR A 253 14.86 8.60 5.06
N VAL A 254 14.74 7.67 4.10
CA VAL A 254 13.50 6.96 3.80
C VAL A 254 13.55 5.55 4.38
N SER A 255 12.73 5.25 5.38
CA SER A 255 12.56 3.90 5.89
C SER A 255 11.69 3.04 4.97
N VAL A 256 11.99 1.74 4.92
CA VAL A 256 11.20 0.75 4.18
C VAL A 256 10.69 -0.28 5.17
N GLY A 257 9.37 -0.33 5.38
CA GLY A 257 8.72 -1.34 6.20
C GLY A 257 8.44 -2.62 5.41
N ASN A 258 8.58 -3.77 6.07
CA ASN A 258 8.15 -5.04 5.52
C ASN A 258 6.63 -5.18 5.68
N LEU A 259 6.00 -5.86 4.72
CA LEU A 259 4.59 -6.21 4.73
C LEU A 259 4.45 -7.66 4.28
N LEU A 260 3.66 -8.45 5.00
CA LEU A 260 3.40 -9.85 4.65
C LEU A 260 1.90 -10.11 4.64
N ARG A 261 1.47 -10.98 3.74
CA ARG A 261 0.12 -11.52 3.66
C ARG A 261 0.18 -13.02 3.53
N ILE A 262 -0.57 -13.73 4.37
CA ILE A 262 -0.72 -15.18 4.32
C ILE A 262 -2.19 -15.47 4.03
N TYR A 263 -2.43 -16.31 3.03
CA TYR A 263 -3.77 -16.72 2.62
C TYR A 263 -3.96 -18.21 2.84
N ALA A 264 -5.16 -18.58 3.24
CA ALA A 264 -5.57 -19.98 3.37
C ALA A 264 -6.94 -20.19 2.76
N LYS A 265 -7.09 -21.29 2.04
CA LYS A 265 -8.37 -21.75 1.49
C LYS A 265 -8.89 -22.90 2.35
N TYR A 266 -10.17 -22.84 2.68
CA TYR A 266 -10.81 -23.77 3.60
C TYR A 266 -11.94 -24.55 2.93
N ASP A 267 -12.15 -25.78 3.38
CA ASP A 267 -13.34 -26.57 3.05
C ASP A 267 -14.54 -26.07 3.90
N LEU A 268 -15.53 -25.47 3.27
CA LEU A 268 -16.70 -24.89 3.94
C LEU A 268 -17.54 -25.94 4.68
N ASN A 269 -17.56 -27.17 4.22
CA ASN A 269 -18.30 -28.25 4.90
C ASN A 269 -17.74 -28.55 6.29
N LYS A 270 -16.40 -28.38 6.44
CA LYS A 270 -15.68 -28.62 7.70
C LYS A 270 -15.52 -27.36 8.56
N ASN A 271 -15.63 -26.16 7.95
CA ASN A 271 -15.29 -24.88 8.56
C ASN A 271 -16.47 -23.89 8.55
N LYS A 272 -17.60 -24.28 9.10
CA LYS A 272 -18.82 -23.46 9.15
C LYS A 272 -18.66 -22.11 9.87
N TRP A 273 -17.66 -21.97 10.73
CA TRP A 273 -17.33 -20.73 11.44
C TRP A 273 -16.94 -19.57 10.49
N LEU A 274 -16.49 -19.88 9.27
CA LEU A 274 -16.13 -18.89 8.27
C LEU A 274 -17.28 -17.98 7.84
N HIS A 275 -18.52 -18.50 7.82
CA HIS A 275 -19.70 -17.73 7.42
C HIS A 275 -19.95 -16.47 8.27
N ASN A 276 -19.48 -16.48 9.52
CA ASN A 276 -19.63 -15.36 10.45
C ASN A 276 -18.31 -14.60 10.69
N LEU A 277 -17.24 -14.95 9.97
CA LEU A 277 -15.95 -14.31 10.15
C LEU A 277 -16.00 -12.89 9.62
N LYS A 278 -15.80 -11.93 10.52
CA LYS A 278 -15.59 -10.52 10.17
C LYS A 278 -14.09 -10.22 10.12
N LYS A 279 -13.73 -9.15 9.43
CA LYS A 279 -12.39 -8.60 9.55
C LYS A 279 -12.05 -8.41 11.02
N THR A 280 -10.96 -9.01 11.47
CA THR A 280 -10.53 -8.99 12.87
C THR A 280 -9.14 -8.42 13.00
N VAL A 281 -8.98 -7.46 13.90
CA VAL A 281 -7.66 -6.99 14.35
C VAL A 281 -7.26 -7.82 15.57
N THR A 282 -6.03 -8.32 15.61
CA THR A 282 -5.56 -9.15 16.72
C THR A 282 -4.37 -8.50 17.43
N ASP A 283 -4.20 -8.81 18.71
CA ASP A 283 -3.04 -8.40 19.50
C ASP A 283 -1.83 -9.36 19.39
N ASN A 284 -1.97 -10.39 18.57
CA ASN A 284 -0.93 -11.38 18.33
C ASN A 284 -0.25 -11.21 16.96
N LYS A 285 0.65 -12.13 16.59
CA LYS A 285 1.43 -12.08 15.35
C LYS A 285 0.64 -12.21 14.05
N LEU A 286 -0.67 -12.47 14.09
CA LEU A 286 -1.51 -12.43 12.89
C LEU A 286 -1.84 -11.01 12.45
N GLN A 287 -1.90 -10.06 13.37
CA GLN A 287 -2.32 -8.66 13.28
C GLN A 287 -3.72 -8.50 12.68
N PHE A 288 -3.96 -8.99 11.46
CA PHE A 288 -5.29 -8.95 10.84
C PHE A 288 -5.66 -10.30 10.26
N ILE A 289 -6.92 -10.67 10.47
CA ILE A 289 -7.60 -11.76 9.78
C ILE A 289 -8.70 -11.13 8.92
N ILE A 290 -8.68 -11.40 7.61
CA ILE A 290 -9.60 -10.73 6.66
C ILE A 290 -10.28 -11.79 5.79
N PRO A 291 -11.59 -11.99 5.89
CA PRO A 291 -12.32 -12.82 4.94
C PRO A 291 -12.28 -12.17 3.55
N ILE A 292 -11.95 -12.95 2.52
CA ILE A 292 -11.88 -12.51 1.13
C ILE A 292 -13.08 -13.04 0.35
N THR A 293 -13.32 -14.35 0.45
CA THR A 293 -14.51 -15.04 -0.04
C THR A 293 -15.01 -15.99 1.06
N ASP A 294 -16.08 -16.71 0.80
CA ASP A 294 -16.63 -17.65 1.76
C ASP A 294 -15.63 -18.74 2.18
N ASP A 295 -14.73 -19.15 1.26
CA ASP A 295 -13.73 -20.21 1.47
C ASP A 295 -12.29 -19.73 1.55
N LEU A 296 -12.02 -18.45 1.29
CA LEU A 296 -10.67 -17.87 1.23
C LEU A 296 -10.51 -16.78 2.30
N VAL A 297 -9.53 -16.95 3.16
CA VAL A 297 -9.22 -16.01 4.23
C VAL A 297 -7.75 -15.56 4.12
N GLN A 298 -7.52 -14.28 4.22
CA GLN A 298 -6.22 -13.75 4.56
C GLN A 298 -6.03 -13.93 6.06
N ILE A 299 -5.30 -14.97 6.46
CA ILE A 299 -5.14 -15.37 7.87
C ILE A 299 -4.11 -14.53 8.61
N SER A 300 -3.25 -13.83 7.88
CA SER A 300 -2.38 -12.80 8.44
C SER A 300 -2.16 -11.67 7.44
N TYR A 301 -2.24 -10.45 7.93
CA TYR A 301 -1.75 -9.25 7.26
C TYR A 301 -0.94 -8.47 8.26
N SER A 302 0.36 -8.58 8.15
CA SER A 302 1.29 -8.10 9.15
C SER A 302 2.33 -7.16 8.56
N ASP A 303 2.80 -6.23 9.37
CA ASP A 303 3.82 -5.25 9.01
C ASP A 303 5.04 -5.30 9.96
N ASP A 304 6.07 -4.55 9.61
CA ASP A 304 7.30 -4.33 10.37
C ASP A 304 7.97 -5.64 10.83
N TYR A 305 8.30 -5.74 12.12
CA TYR A 305 9.00 -6.90 12.70
C TYR A 305 8.17 -8.18 12.68
N ILE A 306 6.84 -8.08 12.73
CA ILE A 306 5.95 -9.24 12.64
C ILE A 306 6.00 -9.83 11.22
N ALA A 307 5.96 -8.97 10.19
CA ALA A 307 6.15 -9.42 8.81
C ALA A 307 7.52 -10.07 8.60
N THR A 308 8.56 -9.54 9.26
CA THR A 308 9.90 -10.12 9.23
C THR A 308 9.92 -11.49 9.90
N TYR A 309 9.29 -11.63 11.08
CA TYR A 309 9.17 -12.90 11.79
C TYR A 309 8.59 -14.02 10.91
N TRP A 310 7.47 -13.76 10.23
CA TRP A 310 6.84 -14.74 9.34
C TRP A 310 7.72 -15.11 8.14
N ASN A 311 8.54 -14.20 7.65
CA ASN A 311 9.47 -14.48 6.55
C ASN A 311 10.68 -15.35 6.94
N THR A 312 10.90 -15.60 8.23
CA THR A 312 12.01 -16.42 8.74
C THR A 312 11.60 -17.86 9.03
N LEU A 313 10.30 -18.16 8.94
CA LEU A 313 9.74 -19.50 9.07
C LEU A 313 9.67 -20.22 7.72
#